data_18dd6b8a2652561166e47c42207bb9b6
#
_entry.id   18dd6b8a2652561166e47c42207bb9b6
#
_cell.length_a   1.000
_cell.length_b   1.000
_cell.length_c   1.000
_cell.angle_alpha   90.00
_cell.angle_beta   90.00
_cell.angle_gamma   90.00
#
_symmetry.space_group_name_H-M   'P 1'
#
loop_
_entity.id
_entity.type
_entity.pdbx_description
1 polymer ?
#
loop_
_entity_poly.entity_id
_entity_poly.type
_entity_poly.pdbx_seq_one_letter_code
_entity_poly.pdbx_strand_id
1 'polypeptide(L)'
;EKFVPSEKLKNKFQSDFTTVTKYLGALDKERYNAFINRHSFSSKDISVITLNYTDTLEKILSLNASVTAKSFSNNTNLRNIIHVHGRLGESIIIGVDHPAQMKNEAFRNNEDIKDIMIKIESNESMKETRHMECERLIANANVIVLFGVSLGETDARWWKLIGQNLKRRKNIAII
;
A
#
# COMPACT_ATOMS: atom_id res chain seq x y z
N GLU A 1 21.15 0.03 -14.75
CA GLU A 1 21.62 -1.17 -14.03
C GLU A 1 20.43 -1.81 -13.29
N LYS A 2 20.25 -3.14 -13.43
CA LYS A 2 19.07 -3.82 -12.86
C LYS A 2 19.31 -4.07 -11.37
N PHE A 3 18.45 -3.56 -10.50
CA PHE A 3 18.54 -3.77 -9.06
C PHE A 3 18.46 -5.27 -8.71
N VAL A 4 19.48 -5.76 -8.02
CA VAL A 4 19.56 -7.13 -7.50
C VAL A 4 19.80 -7.06 -5.98
N PRO A 5 18.83 -7.43 -5.16
CA PRO A 5 18.99 -7.36 -3.71
C PRO A 5 19.92 -8.46 -3.19
N SER A 6 20.82 -8.10 -2.25
CA SER A 6 21.68 -9.09 -1.58
C SER A 6 20.84 -9.99 -0.65
N GLU A 7 21.31 -11.21 -0.38
CA GLU A 7 20.65 -12.13 0.55
C GLU A 7 20.51 -11.54 1.96
N LYS A 8 21.50 -10.77 2.41
CA LYS A 8 21.43 -10.04 3.70
C LYS A 8 20.24 -9.05 3.72
N LEU A 9 20.02 -8.32 2.63
CA LEU A 9 18.91 -7.38 2.50
C LEU A 9 17.57 -8.12 2.50
N LYS A 10 17.46 -9.20 1.73
CA LYS A 10 16.23 -10.02 1.66
C LYS A 10 15.85 -10.57 3.03
N ASN A 11 16.81 -11.19 3.72
CA ASN A 11 16.57 -11.79 5.05
C ASN A 11 16.19 -10.74 6.09
N LYS A 12 16.90 -9.59 6.09
CA LYS A 12 16.58 -8.48 7.00
C LYS A 12 15.18 -7.94 6.74
N PHE A 13 14.87 -7.65 5.49
CA PHE A 13 13.57 -7.10 5.13
C PHE A 13 12.43 -8.07 5.45
N GLN A 14 12.59 -9.37 5.16
CA GLN A 14 11.61 -10.39 5.50
C GLN A 14 11.35 -10.46 7.01
N SER A 15 12.41 -10.42 7.83
CA SER A 15 12.29 -10.38 9.29
C SER A 15 11.54 -9.12 9.75
N ASP A 16 11.91 -7.96 9.24
CA ASP A 16 11.30 -6.68 9.62
C ASP A 16 9.82 -6.60 9.16
N PHE A 17 9.54 -7.09 7.96
CA PHE A 17 8.20 -7.13 7.37
C PHE A 17 7.22 -8.00 8.15
N THR A 18 7.69 -9.10 8.74
CA THR A 18 6.85 -10.01 9.54
C THR A 18 6.76 -9.60 11.01
N THR A 19 7.65 -8.73 11.48
CA THR A 19 7.77 -8.34 12.90
C THR A 19 7.70 -6.82 13.07
N VAL A 20 6.57 -6.23 12.65
CA VAL A 20 6.34 -4.77 12.71
C VAL A 20 6.49 -4.18 14.12
N THR A 21 6.23 -4.97 15.16
CA THR A 21 6.40 -4.55 16.57
C THR A 21 7.85 -4.20 16.94
N LYS A 22 8.82 -4.59 16.13
CA LYS A 22 10.23 -4.27 16.33
C LYS A 22 10.50 -2.76 16.34
N TYR A 23 9.69 -2.01 15.62
CA TYR A 23 9.82 -0.55 15.46
C TYR A 23 8.98 0.25 16.46
N LEU A 24 8.16 -0.41 17.26
CA LEU A 24 7.28 0.24 18.24
C LEU A 24 8.02 0.47 19.57
N GLY A 25 7.72 1.60 20.21
CA GLY A 25 8.07 1.85 21.59
C GLY A 25 7.38 0.85 22.54
N ALA A 26 7.84 0.77 23.78
CA ALA A 26 7.35 -0.22 24.77
C ALA A 26 5.82 -0.17 24.93
N LEU A 27 5.26 1.03 25.12
CA LEU A 27 3.81 1.24 25.32
C LEU A 27 2.99 0.84 24.09
N ASP A 28 3.45 1.19 22.89
CA ASP A 28 2.72 0.89 21.66
C ASP A 28 2.82 -0.60 21.30
N LYS A 29 3.95 -1.23 21.63
CA LYS A 29 4.10 -2.68 21.53
C LYS A 29 3.14 -3.42 22.46
N GLU A 30 2.96 -2.94 23.67
CA GLU A 30 1.99 -3.50 24.62
C GLU A 30 0.56 -3.36 24.08
N ARG A 31 0.19 -2.18 23.60
CA ARG A 31 -1.13 -1.91 22.96
C ARG A 31 -1.38 -2.82 21.75
N TYR A 32 -0.39 -2.96 20.89
CA TYR A 32 -0.48 -3.86 19.73
C TYR A 32 -0.67 -5.31 20.17
N ASN A 33 0.11 -5.80 21.13
CA ASN A 33 -0.01 -7.17 21.63
C ASN A 33 -1.36 -7.40 22.30
N ALA A 34 -1.86 -6.46 23.08
CA ALA A 34 -3.19 -6.53 23.69
C ALA A 34 -4.30 -6.58 22.62
N PHE A 35 -4.15 -5.81 21.53
CA PHE A 35 -5.08 -5.85 20.40
C PHE A 35 -5.08 -7.22 19.72
N ILE A 36 -3.90 -7.75 19.36
CA ILE A 36 -3.76 -9.05 18.69
C ILE A 36 -4.32 -10.17 19.57
N ASN A 37 -3.99 -10.18 20.87
CA ASN A 37 -4.46 -11.20 21.81
C ASN A 37 -5.98 -11.17 21.98
N ARG A 38 -6.58 -9.98 22.00
CA ARG A 38 -8.05 -9.82 22.11
C ARG A 38 -8.80 -10.39 20.92
N HIS A 39 -8.21 -10.34 19.74
CA HIS A 39 -8.84 -10.79 18.49
C HIS A 39 -8.51 -12.24 18.14
N SER A 40 -7.61 -12.89 18.89
CA SER A 40 -7.26 -14.32 18.75
C SER A 40 -7.03 -14.77 17.30
N PHE A 41 -6.29 -13.98 16.52
CA PHE A 41 -6.03 -14.29 15.11
C PHE A 41 -5.25 -15.61 14.98
N SER A 42 -5.84 -16.58 14.28
CA SER A 42 -5.19 -17.85 13.95
C SER A 42 -4.11 -17.70 12.88
N SER A 43 -4.25 -16.71 11.98
CA SER A 43 -3.28 -16.37 10.95
C SER A 43 -3.21 -14.86 10.75
N LYS A 44 -2.06 -14.40 10.27
CA LYS A 44 -1.81 -13.01 9.84
C LYS A 44 -1.72 -12.99 8.33
N ASP A 45 -2.74 -12.47 7.70
CA ASP A 45 -2.76 -12.25 6.26
C ASP A 45 -2.30 -10.82 5.97
N ILE A 46 -1.22 -10.69 5.22
CA ILE A 46 -0.61 -9.42 4.85
C ILE A 46 -0.95 -9.16 3.39
N SER A 47 -1.55 -8.01 3.13
CA SER A 47 -1.68 -7.45 1.78
C SER A 47 -0.89 -6.15 1.73
N VAL A 48 -0.16 -5.95 0.65
CA VAL A 48 0.65 -4.75 0.45
C VAL A 48 0.02 -3.90 -0.64
N ILE A 49 -0.18 -2.63 -0.33
CA ILE A 49 -0.50 -1.59 -1.30
C ILE A 49 0.75 -0.74 -1.46
N THR A 50 1.31 -0.68 -2.66
CA THR A 50 2.49 0.13 -2.94
C THR A 50 2.15 1.25 -3.92
N LEU A 51 2.68 2.45 -3.63
CA LEU A 51 2.62 3.62 -4.50
C LEU A 51 3.80 3.67 -5.49
N ASN A 52 4.75 2.73 -5.37
CA ASN A 52 5.92 2.65 -6.23
C ASN A 52 5.58 1.96 -7.56
N TYR A 53 6.21 2.41 -8.62
CA TYR A 53 6.07 1.85 -9.98
C TYR A 53 7.04 0.71 -10.27
N THR A 54 7.92 0.35 -9.33
CA THR A 54 8.98 -0.64 -9.54
C THR A 54 8.69 -1.93 -8.80
N ASP A 55 9.18 -3.05 -9.34
CA ASP A 55 9.12 -4.39 -8.76
C ASP A 55 10.19 -4.64 -7.66
N THR A 56 10.65 -3.57 -7.02
CA THR A 56 11.70 -3.64 -5.99
C THR A 56 11.29 -4.50 -4.80
N LEU A 57 10.05 -4.37 -4.36
CA LEU A 57 9.52 -5.12 -3.23
C LEU A 57 9.44 -6.62 -3.54
N GLU A 58 8.93 -6.97 -4.71
CA GLU A 58 8.87 -8.35 -5.19
C GLU A 58 10.24 -9.00 -5.25
N LYS A 59 11.23 -8.28 -5.78
CA LYS A 59 12.62 -8.76 -5.84
C LYS A 59 13.21 -8.99 -4.44
N ILE A 60 12.98 -8.07 -3.51
CA ILE A 60 13.43 -8.23 -2.11
C ILE A 60 12.75 -9.43 -1.45
N LEU A 61 11.47 -9.65 -1.70
CA LEU A 61 10.72 -10.78 -1.16
C LEU A 61 10.95 -12.09 -1.93
N SER A 62 11.78 -12.06 -2.99
CA SER A 62 12.04 -13.21 -3.88
C SER A 62 10.76 -13.76 -4.52
N LEU A 63 9.86 -12.85 -4.91
CA LEU A 63 8.67 -13.15 -5.68
C LEU A 63 8.93 -12.98 -7.17
N ASN A 64 8.17 -13.64 -8.00
CA ASN A 64 8.16 -13.46 -9.46
C ASN A 64 6.73 -13.09 -9.93
N ALA A 65 6.58 -12.76 -11.20
CA ALA A 65 5.30 -12.32 -11.77
C ALA A 65 4.16 -13.33 -11.60
N SER A 66 4.46 -14.61 -11.44
CA SER A 66 3.48 -15.69 -11.24
C SER A 66 3.24 -16.05 -9.77
N VAL A 67 4.08 -15.55 -8.84
CA VAL A 67 3.99 -15.86 -7.41
C VAL A 67 3.73 -14.58 -6.64
N THR A 68 2.48 -14.27 -6.43
CA THR A 68 2.03 -13.07 -5.67
C THR A 68 1.79 -13.35 -4.20
N ALA A 69 1.77 -14.62 -3.80
CA ALA A 69 1.55 -15.04 -2.42
C ALA A 69 2.76 -15.81 -1.87
N LYS A 70 3.10 -15.59 -0.61
CA LYS A 70 4.22 -16.25 0.08
C LYS A 70 3.87 -16.50 1.54
N SER A 71 4.10 -17.74 2.03
CA SER A 71 4.06 -18.01 3.46
C SER A 71 5.44 -17.72 4.08
N PHE A 72 5.45 -16.92 5.12
CA PHE A 72 6.68 -16.59 5.89
C PHE A 72 6.84 -17.49 7.11
N SER A 73 5.72 -17.99 7.62
CA SER A 73 5.65 -18.92 8.75
C SER A 73 4.28 -19.60 8.73
N ASN A 74 4.06 -20.57 9.61
CA ASN A 74 2.77 -21.27 9.69
C ASN A 74 1.57 -20.34 9.88
N ASN A 75 1.78 -19.13 10.41
CA ASN A 75 0.71 -18.20 10.75
C ASN A 75 0.84 -16.82 10.08
N THR A 76 1.78 -16.61 9.15
CA THR A 76 1.98 -15.32 8.50
C THR A 76 2.12 -15.50 7.00
N ASN A 77 1.15 -14.97 6.26
CA ASN A 77 1.06 -15.13 4.81
C ASN A 77 0.98 -13.78 4.11
N LEU A 78 1.79 -13.57 3.10
CA LEU A 78 1.57 -12.52 2.11
C LEU A 78 0.52 -13.03 1.11
N ARG A 79 -0.55 -12.26 0.94
CA ARG A 79 -1.64 -12.60 0.01
C ARG A 79 -1.44 -11.98 -1.36
N ASN A 80 -1.11 -10.70 -1.38
CA ASN A 80 -0.90 -9.96 -2.63
C ASN A 80 -0.04 -8.70 -2.39
N ILE A 81 0.52 -8.21 -3.50
CA ILE A 81 1.13 -6.88 -3.61
C ILE A 81 0.38 -6.17 -4.73
N ILE A 82 -0.20 -5.02 -4.44
CA ILE A 82 -0.95 -4.22 -5.41
C ILE A 82 -0.21 -2.91 -5.65
N HIS A 83 0.26 -2.69 -6.87
CA HIS A 83 0.76 -1.41 -7.34
C HIS A 83 -0.43 -0.54 -7.75
N VAL A 84 -0.92 0.28 -6.81
CA VAL A 84 -2.16 1.04 -7.04
C VAL A 84 -2.09 1.99 -8.22
N HIS A 85 -0.92 2.52 -8.51
CA HIS A 85 -0.66 3.40 -9.66
C HIS A 85 -0.06 2.65 -10.87
N GLY A 86 -0.04 1.33 -10.85
CA GLY A 86 0.59 0.52 -11.87
C GLY A 86 2.07 0.31 -11.68
N ARG A 87 2.65 -0.45 -12.59
CA ARG A 87 4.04 -0.87 -12.56
C ARG A 87 4.70 -0.64 -13.92
N LEU A 88 6.00 -0.39 -13.92
CA LEU A 88 6.77 -0.26 -15.17
C LEU A 88 6.59 -1.49 -16.06
N GLY A 89 6.20 -1.25 -17.32
CA GLY A 89 5.85 -2.30 -18.30
C GLY A 89 4.36 -2.67 -18.33
N GLU A 90 3.54 -2.07 -17.46
CA GLU A 90 2.07 -2.17 -17.45
C GLU A 90 1.45 -0.77 -17.57
N SER A 91 0.12 -0.67 -17.50
CA SER A 91 -0.55 0.64 -17.44
C SER A 91 -0.18 1.37 -16.15
N ILE A 92 0.22 2.63 -16.29
CA ILE A 92 0.65 3.50 -15.19
C ILE A 92 -0.30 4.67 -15.07
N ILE A 93 -0.75 4.93 -13.85
CA ILE A 93 -1.58 6.09 -13.49
C ILE A 93 -0.68 7.14 -12.83
N ILE A 94 -0.47 8.25 -13.51
CA ILE A 94 0.31 9.39 -13.01
C ILE A 94 -0.60 10.61 -12.94
N GLY A 95 -0.49 11.38 -11.88
CA GLY A 95 -1.24 12.64 -11.78
C GLY A 95 -1.55 13.05 -10.36
N VAL A 96 -2.67 13.73 -10.22
CA VAL A 96 -3.17 14.32 -8.98
C VAL A 96 -4.53 13.72 -8.60
N ASP A 97 -4.94 13.86 -7.34
CA ASP A 97 -6.23 13.38 -6.87
C ASP A 97 -7.39 14.33 -7.20
N HIS A 98 -7.08 15.62 -7.44
CA HIS A 98 -8.10 16.65 -7.65
C HIS A 98 -7.61 17.76 -8.59
N PRO A 99 -8.49 18.32 -9.48
CA PRO A 99 -8.12 19.40 -10.40
C PRO A 99 -7.47 20.63 -9.74
N ALA A 100 -7.87 20.98 -8.52
CA ALA A 100 -7.31 22.12 -7.79
C ALA A 100 -5.81 22.00 -7.50
N GLN A 101 -5.24 20.80 -7.58
CA GLN A 101 -3.80 20.56 -7.42
C GLN A 101 -3.00 20.92 -8.69
N MET A 102 -3.68 21.10 -9.83
CA MET A 102 -3.07 21.55 -11.08
C MET A 102 -2.88 23.08 -11.02
N LYS A 103 -1.63 23.53 -11.05
CA LYS A 103 -1.32 24.97 -11.01
C LYS A 103 -1.71 25.69 -12.31
N ASN A 104 -1.59 25.02 -13.45
CA ASN A 104 -1.94 25.59 -14.75
C ASN A 104 -3.46 25.54 -14.95
N GLU A 105 -4.07 26.74 -15.08
CA GLU A 105 -5.51 26.90 -15.22
C GLU A 105 -6.04 26.34 -16.58
N ALA A 106 -5.27 26.47 -17.65
CA ALA A 106 -5.64 25.90 -18.95
C ALA A 106 -5.73 24.36 -18.87
N PHE A 107 -4.86 23.71 -18.13
CA PHE A 107 -4.90 22.27 -17.90
C PHE A 107 -6.09 21.87 -17.02
N ARG A 108 -6.38 22.67 -16.00
CA ARG A 108 -7.49 22.45 -15.07
C ARG A 108 -8.86 22.52 -15.75
N ASN A 109 -8.98 23.28 -16.84
CA ASN A 109 -10.21 23.51 -17.59
C ASN A 109 -10.32 22.67 -18.87
N ASN A 110 -9.36 21.79 -19.16
CA ASN A 110 -9.35 20.91 -20.33
C ASN A 110 -9.73 19.48 -19.93
N GLU A 111 -10.83 18.97 -20.46
CA GLU A 111 -11.36 17.64 -20.10
C GLU A 111 -10.39 16.52 -20.51
N ASP A 112 -9.79 16.57 -21.71
CA ASP A 112 -8.84 15.55 -22.17
C ASP A 112 -7.62 15.45 -21.23
N ILE A 113 -7.18 16.60 -20.67
CA ILE A 113 -6.09 16.64 -19.70
C ILE A 113 -6.54 16.09 -18.36
N LYS A 114 -7.76 16.34 -17.92
CA LYS A 114 -8.31 15.77 -16.70
C LYS A 114 -8.36 14.24 -16.75
N ASP A 115 -8.87 13.69 -17.86
CA ASP A 115 -8.94 12.23 -18.08
C ASP A 115 -7.58 11.54 -17.95
N ILE A 116 -6.49 12.25 -18.23
CA ILE A 116 -5.14 11.71 -18.14
C ILE A 116 -4.48 12.01 -16.79
N MET A 117 -4.70 13.23 -16.25
CA MET A 117 -3.95 13.75 -15.11
C MET A 117 -4.68 13.65 -13.77
N ILE A 118 -5.97 13.37 -13.75
CA ILE A 118 -6.70 13.09 -12.52
C ILE A 118 -6.79 11.57 -12.35
N LYS A 119 -6.18 11.06 -11.29
CA LYS A 119 -6.01 9.61 -11.07
C LYS A 119 -7.33 8.82 -11.13
N ILE A 120 -8.43 9.38 -10.64
CA ILE A 120 -9.74 8.71 -10.68
C ILE A 120 -10.21 8.60 -12.13
N GLU A 121 -10.22 9.71 -12.87
CA GLU A 121 -10.67 9.79 -14.26
C GLU A 121 -9.77 8.93 -15.16
N SER A 122 -8.45 8.96 -14.93
CA SER A 122 -7.50 8.10 -15.62
C SER A 122 -7.74 6.60 -15.34
N ASN A 123 -8.07 6.20 -14.11
CA ASN A 123 -8.44 4.83 -13.81
C ASN A 123 -9.70 4.40 -14.59
N GLU A 124 -10.73 5.25 -14.64
CA GLU A 124 -11.97 4.98 -15.37
C GLU A 124 -11.72 4.87 -16.88
N SER A 125 -10.98 5.83 -17.45
CA SER A 125 -10.61 5.84 -18.86
C SER A 125 -9.83 4.59 -19.28
N MET A 126 -8.89 4.16 -18.45
CA MET A 126 -8.07 2.96 -18.67
C MET A 126 -8.75 1.65 -18.21
N LYS A 127 -9.97 1.71 -17.65
CA LYS A 127 -10.70 0.56 -17.06
C LYS A 127 -9.89 -0.18 -15.99
N GLU A 128 -9.10 0.56 -15.20
CA GLU A 128 -8.29 0.02 -14.13
C GLU A 128 -9.10 -0.12 -12.84
N THR A 129 -9.06 -1.28 -12.23
CA THR A 129 -9.83 -1.60 -11.02
C THR A 129 -8.98 -1.77 -9.76
N ARG A 130 -7.66 -1.64 -9.87
CA ARG A 130 -6.72 -1.83 -8.76
C ARG A 130 -7.03 -0.95 -7.55
N HIS A 131 -7.47 0.28 -7.80
CA HIS A 131 -7.87 1.22 -6.75
C HIS A 131 -9.04 0.69 -5.92
N MET A 132 -10.03 0.04 -6.53
CA MET A 132 -11.19 -0.53 -5.83
C MET A 132 -10.77 -1.67 -4.89
N GLU A 133 -9.84 -2.51 -5.34
CA GLU A 133 -9.29 -3.58 -4.49
C GLU A 133 -8.51 -3.00 -3.30
N CYS A 134 -7.69 -1.96 -3.52
CA CYS A 134 -6.99 -1.26 -2.45
C CYS A 134 -7.95 -0.66 -1.42
N GLU A 135 -9.04 -0.02 -1.87
CA GLU A 135 -10.08 0.50 -0.98
C GLU A 135 -10.71 -0.60 -0.12
N ARG A 136 -11.03 -1.75 -0.74
CA ARG A 136 -11.59 -2.90 -0.04
C ARG A 136 -10.61 -3.45 1.00
N LEU A 137 -9.32 -3.54 0.67
CA LEU A 137 -8.29 -3.98 1.62
C LEU A 137 -8.17 -3.01 2.80
N ILE A 138 -8.08 -1.71 2.55
CA ILE A 138 -8.04 -0.69 3.60
C ILE A 138 -9.29 -0.78 4.47
N ALA A 139 -10.48 -0.90 3.86
CA ALA A 139 -11.75 -0.96 4.57
C ALA A 139 -11.86 -2.18 5.50
N ASN A 140 -11.20 -3.29 5.17
CA ASN A 140 -11.26 -4.54 5.94
C ASN A 140 -10.03 -4.79 6.82
N ALA A 141 -8.99 -3.95 6.74
CA ALA A 141 -7.78 -4.12 7.52
C ALA A 141 -8.06 -4.02 9.04
N ASN A 142 -7.45 -4.91 9.81
CA ASN A 142 -7.44 -4.84 11.27
C ASN A 142 -6.26 -4.00 11.78
N VAL A 143 -5.13 -4.09 11.08
CA VAL A 143 -3.91 -3.33 11.34
C VAL A 143 -3.45 -2.74 10.01
N ILE A 144 -3.11 -1.45 10.01
CA ILE A 144 -2.55 -0.75 8.85
C ILE A 144 -1.14 -0.30 9.23
N VAL A 145 -0.17 -0.65 8.41
CA VAL A 145 1.23 -0.24 8.57
C VAL A 145 1.61 0.69 7.42
N LEU A 146 2.05 1.90 7.73
CA LEU A 146 2.58 2.85 6.77
C LEU A 146 4.11 2.78 6.82
N PHE A 147 4.75 2.56 5.69
CA PHE A 147 6.19 2.39 5.62
C PHE A 147 6.77 3.08 4.39
N GLY A 148 7.72 3.99 4.59
CA GLY A 148 8.44 4.66 3.52
C GLY A 148 7.57 5.50 2.59
N VAL A 149 6.43 6.00 3.07
CA VAL A 149 5.52 6.85 2.31
C VAL A 149 5.50 8.27 2.88
N SER A 150 5.39 9.26 2.00
CA SER A 150 5.05 10.61 2.40
C SER A 150 3.54 10.78 2.38
N LEU A 151 2.98 11.49 3.36
CA LEU A 151 1.56 11.81 3.39
C LEU A 151 1.26 13.02 2.49
N GLY A 152 1.65 12.91 1.20
CA GLY A 152 1.52 13.97 0.22
C GLY A 152 0.08 14.21 -0.23
N GLU A 153 -0.17 15.42 -0.75
CA GLU A 153 -1.48 15.83 -1.24
C GLU A 153 -1.94 15.05 -2.47
N THR A 154 -0.99 14.63 -3.32
CA THR A 154 -1.27 13.88 -4.56
C THR A 154 -1.82 12.48 -4.33
N ASP A 155 -1.82 12.02 -3.09
CA ASP A 155 -2.35 10.73 -2.64
C ASP A 155 -3.28 10.90 -1.43
N ALA A 156 -3.84 12.11 -1.27
CA ALA A 156 -4.68 12.47 -0.13
C ALA A 156 -5.91 11.56 0.05
N ARG A 157 -6.41 10.99 -1.06
CA ARG A 157 -7.51 10.02 -1.04
C ARG A 157 -7.20 8.84 -0.13
N TRP A 158 -6.01 8.27 -0.22
CA TRP A 158 -5.61 7.09 0.57
C TRP A 158 -5.52 7.43 2.05
N TRP A 159 -4.96 8.57 2.38
CA TRP A 159 -4.85 9.02 3.76
C TRP A 159 -6.20 9.28 4.40
N LYS A 160 -7.14 9.83 3.65
CA LYS A 160 -8.54 10.02 4.10
C LYS A 160 -9.23 8.68 4.36
N LEU A 161 -9.09 7.71 3.47
CA LEU A 161 -9.67 6.37 3.62
C LEU A 161 -9.11 5.64 4.84
N ILE A 162 -7.80 5.69 5.04
CA ILE A 162 -7.13 5.12 6.21
C ILE A 162 -7.66 5.78 7.49
N GLY A 163 -7.69 7.11 7.55
CA GLY A 163 -8.21 7.84 8.71
C GLY A 163 -9.69 7.52 9.01
N GLN A 164 -10.52 7.39 8.00
CA GLN A 164 -11.93 6.98 8.15
C GLN A 164 -12.07 5.55 8.69
N ASN A 165 -11.24 4.61 8.19
CA ASN A 165 -11.24 3.24 8.68
C ASN A 165 -10.83 3.18 10.16
N LEU A 166 -9.75 3.85 10.54
CA LEU A 166 -9.26 3.90 11.92
C LEU A 166 -10.33 4.47 12.87
N LYS A 167 -11.00 5.55 12.47
CA LYS A 167 -12.06 6.18 13.28
C LYS A 167 -13.27 5.27 13.45
N ARG A 168 -13.70 4.59 12.39
CA ARG A 168 -14.91 3.75 12.37
C ARG A 168 -14.72 2.42 13.11
N ARG A 169 -13.58 1.76 12.91
CA ARG A 169 -13.33 0.39 13.38
C ARG A 169 -12.47 0.31 14.64
N LYS A 170 -11.94 1.42 15.13
CA LYS A 170 -10.96 1.44 16.22
C LYS A 170 -9.75 0.53 15.96
N ASN A 171 -9.34 0.44 14.71
CA ASN A 171 -8.19 -0.34 14.28
C ASN A 171 -6.87 0.36 14.67
N ILE A 172 -5.75 -0.32 14.48
CA ILE A 172 -4.42 0.19 14.79
C ILE A 172 -3.75 0.67 13.50
N ALA A 173 -3.16 1.86 13.55
CA ALA A 173 -2.19 2.29 12.55
C ALA A 173 -0.79 2.33 13.16
N ILE A 174 0.20 1.92 12.36
CA ILE A 174 1.62 1.96 12.67
C ILE A 174 2.28 2.81 11.59
N ILE A 175 2.96 3.88 12.00
CA ILE A 175 3.58 4.85 11.11
C ILE A 175 5.08 4.85 11.32
#